data_3e656975c88ce7fef0eb0bfa40d7698d
#
_entry.id   3e656975c88ce7fef0eb0bfa40d7698d
#
_cell.length_a   1.000
_cell.length_b   1.000
_cell.length_c   1.000
_cell.angle_alpha   90.00
_cell.angle_beta   90.00
_cell.angle_gamma   90.00
#
_symmetry.space_group_name_H-M   'P 1'
#
loop_
_entity.id
_entity.type
_entity.pdbx_description
1 polymer ?
#
loop_
_entity_poly.entity_id
_entity_poly.type
_entity_poly.pdbx_seq_one_letter_code
_entity_poly.pdbx_strand_id
1 'polypeptide(L)'
;EDASSILGGGRWVTLRRVVLPMTLPSLLAGALIAFLQAMTQFGAPAVLALPAGFHVITTKIWSLFQSPPQPQLAAAAALPLLLVTVLLLQAQRWLLGRRGYTVIGGKSGMARPIALGSWRWAAFAFALAVMALTMLLPYAALIKASFLRTASDPLTFEKFTLYNYQWIYSFPESRRAFFNTFSIGLMSATCGAALALVVASLAARRGFAGARVLAALATSPVAIPGIVLGVGLFLSYTRPPLVLYGTPWILLLAFVTIELPAAYQQLEAALLSLHPELEEASRIFGANRLKVLVQITAPLIATSVVATWCFIFIGAIRELSATIMLTTANTKLVSILIYDLNESGDLGLISVLGLVLLVVTFAVVGLANRVPGLRQGGGVRPVRY
;
A
#
# COMPACT_ATOMS: atom_id res chain seq x y z
N GLU A 1 4.15 29.76 -15.77
CA GLU A 1 5.09 29.53 -16.89
C GLU A 1 4.89 30.58 -17.97
N ASP A 2 3.66 30.82 -18.41
CA ASP A 2 3.34 31.81 -19.46
C ASP A 2 3.82 33.23 -19.08
N ALA A 3 3.65 33.65 -17.82
CA ALA A 3 4.15 34.94 -17.34
C ALA A 3 5.69 35.06 -17.42
N SER A 4 6.41 33.97 -17.15
CA SER A 4 7.88 33.94 -17.29
C SER A 4 8.30 34.05 -18.76
N SER A 5 7.58 33.40 -19.67
CA SER A 5 7.85 33.47 -21.11
C SER A 5 7.57 34.85 -21.70
N ILE A 6 6.50 35.53 -21.24
CA ILE A 6 6.18 36.91 -21.63
C ILE A 6 7.28 37.89 -21.20
N LEU A 7 7.91 37.65 -20.04
CA LEU A 7 9.03 38.44 -19.52
C LEU A 7 10.38 38.04 -20.11
N GLY A 8 10.41 37.22 -21.17
CA GLY A 8 11.64 36.82 -21.87
C GLY A 8 12.44 35.72 -21.16
N GLY A 9 11.88 35.07 -20.16
CA GLY A 9 12.50 33.97 -19.43
C GLY A 9 12.64 32.72 -20.29
N GLY A 10 13.87 32.26 -20.57
CA GLY A 10 14.12 31.00 -21.24
C GLY A 10 13.66 29.79 -20.38
N ARG A 11 13.42 28.64 -21.01
CA ARG A 11 12.93 27.41 -20.37
C ARG A 11 13.67 27.01 -19.09
N TRP A 12 15.00 27.17 -19.09
CA TRP A 12 15.83 26.85 -17.92
C TRP A 12 15.65 27.85 -16.77
N VAL A 13 15.49 29.11 -17.09
CA VAL A 13 15.19 30.18 -16.09
C VAL A 13 13.83 29.94 -15.46
N THR A 14 12.81 29.63 -16.27
CA THR A 14 11.47 29.30 -15.82
C THR A 14 11.47 28.07 -14.91
N LEU A 15 12.17 27.01 -15.32
CA LEU A 15 12.30 25.79 -14.51
C LEU A 15 12.94 26.10 -13.14
N ARG A 16 14.08 26.80 -13.13
CA ARG A 16 14.86 27.00 -11.90
C ARG A 16 14.28 28.06 -10.99
N ARG A 17 13.66 29.12 -11.52
CA ARG A 17 13.17 30.26 -10.73
C ARG A 17 11.66 30.21 -10.43
N VAL A 18 10.89 29.47 -11.20
CA VAL A 18 9.43 29.40 -11.05
C VAL A 18 8.97 27.99 -10.68
N VAL A 19 9.21 27.02 -11.56
CA VAL A 19 8.65 25.66 -11.40
C VAL A 19 9.28 24.95 -10.21
N LEU A 20 10.60 24.88 -10.12
CA LEU A 20 11.31 24.16 -9.05
C LEU A 20 10.99 24.73 -7.65
N PRO A 21 11.03 26.06 -7.39
CA PRO A 21 10.65 26.57 -6.08
C PRO A 21 9.17 26.33 -5.71
N MET A 22 8.26 26.35 -6.68
CA MET A 22 6.85 26.09 -6.46
C MET A 22 6.56 24.59 -6.19
N THR A 23 7.31 23.69 -6.84
CA THR A 23 7.15 22.25 -6.65
C THR A 23 8.00 21.68 -5.51
N LEU A 24 9.00 22.44 -5.03
CA LEU A 24 9.95 21.99 -4.01
C LEU A 24 9.28 21.44 -2.73
N PRO A 25 8.23 22.06 -2.16
CA PRO A 25 7.54 21.50 -0.99
C PRO A 25 6.95 20.13 -1.25
N SER A 26 6.34 19.92 -2.42
CA SER A 26 5.77 18.62 -2.82
C SER A 26 6.86 17.59 -3.09
N LEU A 27 7.97 17.99 -3.70
CA LEU A 27 9.14 17.13 -3.91
C LEU A 27 9.75 16.69 -2.57
N LEU A 28 9.93 17.60 -1.63
CA LEU A 28 10.45 17.28 -0.28
C LEU A 28 9.50 16.37 0.49
N ALA A 29 8.18 16.61 0.39
CA ALA A 29 7.20 15.73 1.00
C ALA A 29 7.25 14.31 0.41
N GLY A 30 7.33 14.20 -0.91
CA GLY A 30 7.49 12.91 -1.60
C GLY A 30 8.79 12.20 -1.22
N ALA A 31 9.90 12.93 -1.15
CA ALA A 31 11.20 12.40 -0.73
C ALA A 31 11.17 11.88 0.72
N LEU A 32 10.52 12.61 1.63
CA LEU A 32 10.35 12.15 3.03
C LEU A 32 9.50 10.89 3.12
N ILE A 33 8.42 10.79 2.35
CA ILE A 33 7.59 9.56 2.31
C ILE A 33 8.42 8.40 1.75
N ALA A 34 9.14 8.60 0.66
CA ALA A 34 10.00 7.56 0.06
C ALA A 34 11.08 7.09 1.04
N PHE A 35 11.70 8.02 1.78
CA PHE A 35 12.69 7.71 2.80
C PHE A 35 12.08 6.91 3.97
N LEU A 36 10.90 7.32 4.46
CA LEU A 36 10.16 6.58 5.49
C LEU A 36 9.85 5.15 5.05
N GLN A 37 9.33 4.97 3.84
CA GLN A 37 9.02 3.66 3.30
C GLN A 37 10.28 2.80 3.16
N ALA A 38 11.38 3.36 2.68
CA ALA A 38 12.64 2.63 2.56
C ALA A 38 13.20 2.21 3.94
N MET A 39 13.15 3.11 4.94
CA MET A 39 13.67 2.85 6.29
C MET A 39 12.85 1.80 7.04
N THR A 40 11.53 1.74 6.81
CA THR A 40 10.64 0.79 7.48
C THR A 40 10.50 -0.53 6.74
N GLN A 41 11.09 -0.64 5.55
CA GLN A 41 11.04 -1.84 4.73
C GLN A 41 11.73 -3.02 5.41
N PHE A 42 11.06 -4.18 5.44
CA PHE A 42 11.62 -5.43 5.95
C PHE A 42 11.90 -6.43 4.82
N GLY A 43 10.93 -6.67 3.92
CA GLY A 43 10.97 -7.78 2.96
C GLY A 43 12.19 -7.78 2.04
N ALA A 44 12.48 -6.68 1.34
CA ALA A 44 13.64 -6.61 0.44
C ALA A 44 14.99 -6.75 1.19
N PRO A 45 15.23 -6.06 2.33
CA PRO A 45 16.42 -6.32 3.13
C PRO A 45 16.54 -7.76 3.65
N ALA A 46 15.43 -8.38 4.02
CA ALA A 46 15.43 -9.76 4.52
C ALA A 46 15.86 -10.75 3.43
N VAL A 47 15.41 -10.54 2.19
CA VAL A 47 15.72 -11.43 1.07
C VAL A 47 17.11 -11.16 0.48
N LEU A 48 17.52 -9.89 0.37
CA LEU A 48 18.74 -9.51 -0.37
C LEU A 48 19.94 -9.21 0.54
N ALA A 49 19.73 -8.62 1.71
CA ALA A 49 20.81 -8.15 2.56
C ALA A 49 21.23 -9.18 3.64
N LEU A 50 20.28 -9.91 4.21
CA LEU A 50 20.60 -10.93 5.23
C LEU A 50 21.55 -12.01 4.73
N PRO A 51 21.37 -12.60 3.53
CA PRO A 51 22.32 -13.59 3.01
C PRO A 51 23.73 -13.04 2.80
N ALA A 52 23.85 -11.72 2.58
CA ALA A 52 25.15 -11.03 2.47
C ALA A 52 25.74 -10.60 3.83
N GLY A 53 25.12 -10.98 4.95
CA GLY A 53 25.56 -10.60 6.30
C GLY A 53 25.28 -9.13 6.66
N PHE A 54 24.52 -8.40 5.85
CA PHE A 54 24.21 -6.99 6.07
C PHE A 54 22.85 -6.84 6.77
N HIS A 55 22.87 -6.30 7.99
CA HIS A 55 21.68 -6.07 8.78
C HIS A 55 21.22 -4.61 8.74
N VAL A 56 19.94 -4.40 8.45
CA VAL A 56 19.24 -3.13 8.71
C VAL A 56 18.46 -3.24 10.02
N ILE A 57 17.97 -2.12 10.55
CA ILE A 57 17.29 -2.12 11.86
C ILE A 57 16.08 -3.05 11.90
N THR A 58 15.32 -3.13 10.81
CA THR A 58 14.15 -4.02 10.70
C THR A 58 14.53 -5.49 10.72
N THR A 59 15.57 -5.89 10.00
CA THR A 59 16.08 -7.27 10.01
C THR A 59 16.78 -7.60 11.31
N LYS A 60 17.38 -6.62 12.00
CA LYS A 60 17.94 -6.83 13.33
C LYS A 60 16.86 -7.07 14.38
N ILE A 61 15.76 -6.33 14.35
CA ILE A 61 14.61 -6.58 15.22
C ILE A 61 14.12 -8.03 15.00
N TRP A 62 13.98 -8.48 13.76
CA TRP A 62 13.62 -9.86 13.44
C TRP A 62 14.62 -10.86 14.01
N SER A 63 15.93 -10.64 13.84
CA SER A 63 16.95 -11.55 14.33
C SER A 63 16.92 -11.76 15.85
N LEU A 64 16.40 -10.80 16.62
CA LEU A 64 16.21 -10.92 18.07
C LEU A 64 15.02 -11.80 18.47
N PHE A 65 14.15 -12.17 17.53
CA PHE A 65 13.11 -13.18 17.72
C PHE A 65 13.57 -14.59 17.35
N GLN A 66 14.73 -14.72 16.69
CA GLN A 66 15.34 -16.02 16.40
C GLN A 66 15.89 -16.67 17.68
N SER A 67 16.42 -17.85 17.56
CA SER A 67 16.90 -18.62 18.73
C SER A 67 18.26 -18.12 19.25
N PRO A 68 18.41 -17.81 20.56
CA PRO A 68 17.36 -17.75 21.59
C PRO A 68 16.52 -16.45 21.50
N PRO A 69 15.18 -16.50 21.59
CA PRO A 69 14.33 -15.34 21.42
C PRO A 69 14.47 -14.33 22.56
N GLN A 70 14.65 -13.06 22.19
CA GLN A 70 14.81 -11.93 23.11
C GLN A 70 13.79 -10.80 22.81
N PRO A 71 12.48 -11.03 23.03
CA PRO A 71 11.43 -10.10 22.61
C PRO A 71 11.51 -8.74 23.31
N GLN A 72 12.04 -8.68 24.53
CA GLN A 72 12.25 -7.41 25.25
C GLN A 72 13.31 -6.55 24.55
N LEU A 73 14.41 -7.18 24.11
CA LEU A 73 15.48 -6.48 23.39
C LEU A 73 15.00 -6.05 22.00
N ALA A 74 14.19 -6.88 21.33
CA ALA A 74 13.57 -6.51 20.08
C ALA A 74 12.63 -5.30 20.22
N ALA A 75 11.84 -5.24 21.30
CA ALA A 75 11.01 -4.09 21.62
C ALA A 75 11.87 -2.83 21.88
N ALA A 76 12.96 -2.94 22.63
CA ALA A 76 13.90 -1.84 22.84
C ALA A 76 14.53 -1.36 21.53
N ALA A 77 14.91 -2.27 20.63
CA ALA A 77 15.45 -1.95 19.31
C ALA A 77 14.41 -1.31 18.36
N ALA A 78 13.13 -1.54 18.59
CA ALA A 78 12.03 -0.94 17.83
C ALA A 78 11.79 0.54 18.20
N LEU A 79 12.11 0.97 19.42
CA LEU A 79 11.88 2.35 19.90
C LEU A 79 12.62 3.42 19.08
N PRO A 80 13.93 3.30 18.76
CA PRO A 80 14.62 4.26 17.91
C PRO A 80 13.97 4.38 16.52
N LEU A 81 13.56 3.25 15.91
CA LEU A 81 12.90 3.26 14.62
C LEU A 81 11.57 4.00 14.67
N LEU A 82 10.76 3.76 15.70
CA LEU A 82 9.51 4.48 15.94
C LEU A 82 9.74 5.98 16.15
N LEU A 83 10.73 6.34 16.98
CA LEU A 83 11.08 7.74 17.26
C LEU A 83 11.44 8.48 15.97
N VAL A 84 12.34 7.92 15.16
CA VAL A 84 12.74 8.53 13.88
C VAL A 84 11.55 8.66 12.94
N THR A 85 10.68 7.65 12.84
CA THR A 85 9.47 7.70 12.03
C THR A 85 8.54 8.84 12.45
N VAL A 86 8.28 8.98 13.76
CA VAL A 86 7.46 10.07 14.31
C VAL A 86 8.08 11.44 14.01
N LEU A 87 9.39 11.61 14.22
CA LEU A 87 10.10 12.86 13.94
C LEU A 87 10.04 13.24 12.47
N LEU A 88 10.21 12.28 11.56
CA LEU A 88 10.11 12.51 10.12
C LEU A 88 8.69 12.90 9.67
N LEU A 89 7.66 12.27 10.23
CA LEU A 89 6.27 12.66 9.98
C LEU A 89 5.94 14.06 10.52
N GLN A 90 6.49 14.42 11.66
CA GLN A 90 6.38 15.79 12.21
C GLN A 90 7.08 16.80 11.30
N ALA A 91 8.29 16.49 10.84
CA ALA A 91 9.03 17.32 9.90
C ALA A 91 8.26 17.50 8.60
N GLN A 92 7.66 16.43 8.06
CA GLN A 92 6.81 16.48 6.86
C GLN A 92 5.60 17.42 7.06
N ARG A 93 4.87 17.27 8.17
CA ARG A 93 3.73 18.15 8.50
C ARG A 93 4.16 19.61 8.63
N TRP A 94 5.29 19.86 9.25
CA TRP A 94 5.83 21.21 9.42
C TRP A 94 6.24 21.83 8.07
N LEU A 95 6.89 21.07 7.18
CA LEU A 95 7.25 21.52 5.84
C LEU A 95 6.03 21.83 4.97
N LEU A 96 5.00 20.95 5.00
CA LEU A 96 3.78 21.11 4.22
C LEU A 96 2.88 22.21 4.80
N GLY A 97 2.76 22.31 6.13
CA GLY A 97 1.87 23.24 6.81
C GLY A 97 2.30 24.71 6.66
N ARG A 98 3.59 24.97 6.44
CA ARG A 98 4.13 26.36 6.31
C ARG A 98 3.98 26.96 4.92
N ARG A 99 3.72 26.17 3.86
CA ARG A 99 3.67 26.66 2.48
C ARG A 99 2.53 26.00 1.72
N GLY A 100 1.30 26.19 2.21
CA GLY A 100 0.11 25.96 1.38
C GLY A 100 0.08 26.98 0.27
N TYR A 101 0.68 26.67 -0.87
CA TYR A 101 0.42 27.44 -2.08
C TYR A 101 -1.02 27.13 -2.49
N THR A 102 -1.96 27.93 -2.01
CA THR A 102 -3.29 27.98 -2.61
C THR A 102 -3.10 28.52 -4.02
N VAL A 103 -3.31 27.68 -5.02
CA VAL A 103 -3.43 28.13 -6.39
C VAL A 103 -4.69 29.00 -6.43
N ILE A 104 -4.49 30.32 -6.42
CA ILE A 104 -5.56 31.31 -6.61
C ILE A 104 -5.95 31.22 -8.08
N GLY A 105 -6.98 30.48 -8.38
CA GLY A 105 -7.46 30.38 -9.74
C GLY A 105 -8.33 29.13 -9.91
N GLY A 106 -9.61 29.33 -9.76
CA GLY A 106 -10.61 28.32 -10.05
C GLY A 106 -10.48 27.78 -11.47
N LYS A 107 -10.96 26.56 -11.66
CA LYS A 107 -10.88 25.67 -12.80
C LYS A 107 -9.44 25.17 -13.03
N SER A 108 -9.22 23.89 -12.70
CA SER A 108 -8.08 23.12 -13.19
C SER A 108 -8.07 23.26 -14.71
N GLY A 109 -7.31 24.23 -15.21
CA GLY A 109 -7.05 24.32 -16.63
C GLY A 109 -6.47 22.97 -17.04
N MET A 110 -7.01 22.35 -18.06
CA MET A 110 -6.44 21.13 -18.62
C MET A 110 -4.94 21.36 -18.76
N ALA A 111 -4.14 20.49 -18.10
CA ALA A 111 -2.69 20.57 -18.18
C ALA A 111 -2.30 20.59 -19.66
N ARG A 112 -1.75 21.70 -20.13
CA ARG A 112 -1.30 21.81 -21.52
C ARG A 112 -0.10 20.90 -21.68
N PRO A 113 -0.15 19.89 -22.55
CA PRO A 113 0.98 19.03 -22.79
C PRO A 113 2.16 19.86 -23.34
N ILE A 114 3.33 19.71 -22.72
CA ILE A 114 4.54 20.37 -23.18
C ILE A 114 5.01 19.66 -24.46
N ALA A 115 5.09 20.40 -25.58
CA ALA A 115 5.61 19.88 -26.83
C ALA A 115 7.13 19.66 -26.71
N LEU A 116 7.56 18.42 -26.54
CA LEU A 116 8.96 18.02 -26.43
C LEU A 116 9.71 18.03 -27.77
N GLY A 117 9.02 18.22 -28.90
CA GLY A 117 9.64 18.14 -30.23
C GLY A 117 10.33 16.79 -30.46
N SER A 118 11.57 16.81 -30.99
CA SER A 118 12.38 15.59 -31.20
C SER A 118 12.81 14.89 -29.91
N TRP A 119 12.90 15.61 -28.79
CA TRP A 119 13.23 15.06 -27.46
C TRP A 119 12.19 14.06 -26.93
N ARG A 120 10.99 14.02 -27.53
CA ARG A 120 9.96 13.03 -27.17
C ARG A 120 10.46 11.59 -27.28
N TRP A 121 11.30 11.30 -28.28
CA TRP A 121 11.83 9.96 -28.49
C TRP A 121 12.89 9.58 -27.44
N ALA A 122 13.74 10.53 -27.04
CA ALA A 122 14.69 10.31 -25.96
C ALA A 122 13.98 10.10 -24.62
N ALA A 123 12.97 10.92 -24.31
CA ALA A 123 12.14 10.74 -23.11
C ALA A 123 11.37 9.43 -23.11
N PHE A 124 10.83 9.02 -24.26
CA PHE A 124 10.15 7.74 -24.41
C PHE A 124 11.10 6.55 -24.23
N ALA A 125 12.29 6.60 -24.87
CA ALA A 125 13.30 5.56 -24.73
C ALA A 125 13.79 5.44 -23.28
N PHE A 126 14.01 6.57 -22.59
CA PHE A 126 14.35 6.57 -21.17
C PHE A 126 13.25 5.94 -20.31
N ALA A 127 11.99 6.34 -20.50
CA ALA A 127 10.87 5.77 -19.77
C ALA A 127 10.72 4.26 -20.03
N LEU A 128 10.88 3.84 -21.29
CA LEU A 128 10.84 2.43 -21.69
C LEU A 128 12.01 1.65 -21.06
N ALA A 129 13.23 2.20 -21.04
CA ALA A 129 14.38 1.58 -20.41
C ALA A 129 14.18 1.41 -18.88
N VAL A 130 13.67 2.44 -18.21
CA VAL A 130 13.31 2.35 -16.78
C VAL A 130 12.26 1.27 -16.56
N MET A 131 11.19 1.25 -17.36
CA MET A 131 10.14 0.23 -17.25
C MET A 131 10.69 -1.18 -17.55
N ALA A 132 11.55 -1.32 -18.53
CA ALA A 132 12.18 -2.61 -18.87
C ALA A 132 13.03 -3.13 -17.71
N LEU A 133 13.87 -2.29 -17.12
CA LEU A 133 14.75 -2.67 -16.01
C LEU A 133 13.99 -2.95 -14.70
N THR A 134 12.95 -2.16 -14.41
CA THR A 134 12.25 -2.24 -13.11
C THR A 134 11.07 -3.21 -13.12
N MET A 135 10.45 -3.48 -14.27
CA MET A 135 9.27 -4.34 -14.39
C MET A 135 9.51 -5.54 -15.31
N LEU A 136 9.86 -5.32 -16.58
CA LEU A 136 9.91 -6.41 -17.55
C LEU A 136 10.99 -7.43 -17.22
N LEU A 137 12.18 -6.99 -16.85
CA LEU A 137 13.30 -7.87 -16.54
C LEU A 137 13.03 -8.74 -15.29
N PRO A 138 12.56 -8.21 -14.13
CA PRO A 138 12.20 -9.01 -12.98
C PRO A 138 11.07 -10.01 -13.29
N TYR A 139 10.02 -9.59 -13.99
CA TYR A 139 8.92 -10.51 -14.34
C TYR A 139 9.38 -11.58 -15.32
N ALA A 140 10.20 -11.25 -16.31
CA ALA A 140 10.76 -12.24 -17.22
C ALA A 140 11.64 -13.26 -16.49
N ALA A 141 12.43 -12.80 -15.50
CA ALA A 141 13.23 -13.67 -14.65
C ALA A 141 12.36 -14.62 -13.81
N LEU A 142 11.27 -14.10 -13.19
CA LEU A 142 10.31 -14.93 -12.45
C LEU A 142 9.62 -15.94 -13.35
N ILE A 143 9.15 -15.53 -14.53
CA ILE A 143 8.52 -16.44 -15.50
C ILE A 143 9.52 -17.51 -15.92
N LYS A 144 10.75 -17.13 -16.26
CA LYS A 144 11.81 -18.10 -16.60
C LYS A 144 12.02 -19.10 -15.46
N ALA A 145 12.26 -18.61 -14.24
CA ALA A 145 12.58 -19.46 -13.09
C ALA A 145 11.42 -20.40 -12.73
N SER A 146 10.17 -19.99 -12.92
CA SER A 146 8.99 -20.81 -12.61
C SER A 146 8.89 -22.08 -13.45
N PHE A 147 9.43 -22.06 -14.68
CA PHE A 147 9.42 -23.21 -15.61
C PHE A 147 10.72 -24.01 -15.61
N LEU A 148 11.67 -23.68 -14.76
CA LEU A 148 12.93 -24.41 -14.65
C LEU A 148 13.02 -25.09 -13.28
N ARG A 149 13.61 -26.29 -13.24
CA ARG A 149 13.85 -26.98 -11.97
C ARG A 149 14.93 -26.27 -11.14
N THR A 150 15.93 -25.74 -11.82
CA THR A 150 16.99 -24.90 -11.23
C THR A 150 16.99 -23.54 -11.92
N ALA A 151 16.81 -22.46 -11.17
CA ALA A 151 16.66 -21.10 -11.71
C ALA A 151 17.87 -20.61 -12.54
N SER A 152 19.08 -21.14 -12.27
CA SER A 152 20.31 -20.85 -13.01
C SER A 152 20.42 -21.56 -14.37
N ASP A 153 19.59 -22.54 -14.63
CA ASP A 153 19.63 -23.28 -15.89
C ASP A 153 19.30 -22.38 -17.10
N PRO A 154 19.90 -22.64 -18.27
CA PRO A 154 19.48 -21.98 -19.51
C PRO A 154 18.07 -22.42 -19.89
N LEU A 155 17.31 -21.50 -20.50
CA LEU A 155 15.97 -21.77 -20.98
C LEU A 155 16.06 -22.61 -22.28
N THR A 156 16.04 -23.93 -22.17
CA THR A 156 15.99 -24.87 -23.29
C THR A 156 14.72 -25.69 -23.21
N PHE A 157 14.19 -26.15 -24.35
CA PHE A 157 12.96 -26.98 -24.37
C PHE A 157 13.10 -28.26 -23.54
N GLU A 158 14.30 -28.83 -23.45
CA GLU A 158 14.57 -30.04 -22.68
C GLU A 158 14.49 -29.84 -21.16
N LYS A 159 14.75 -28.61 -20.67
CA LYS A 159 14.73 -28.26 -19.25
C LYS A 159 13.41 -27.64 -18.79
N PHE A 160 12.48 -27.40 -19.74
CA PHE A 160 11.17 -26.86 -19.42
C PHE A 160 10.34 -27.88 -18.63
N THR A 161 9.83 -27.45 -17.47
CA THR A 161 9.05 -28.32 -16.59
C THR A 161 7.93 -27.55 -15.88
N LEU A 162 6.86 -28.25 -15.57
CA LEU A 162 5.78 -27.75 -14.68
C LEU A 162 5.94 -28.27 -13.25
N TYR A 163 7.09 -28.85 -12.91
CA TYR A 163 7.35 -29.42 -11.59
C TYR A 163 7.04 -28.47 -10.44
N ASN A 164 7.48 -27.20 -10.53
CA ASN A 164 7.27 -26.21 -9.48
C ASN A 164 5.78 -25.91 -9.24
N TYR A 165 4.97 -25.88 -10.31
CA TYR A 165 3.52 -25.71 -10.23
C TYR A 165 2.84 -26.92 -9.60
N GLN A 166 3.23 -28.13 -10.01
CA GLN A 166 2.70 -29.38 -9.43
C GLN A 166 3.05 -29.52 -7.96
N TRP A 167 4.28 -29.16 -7.57
CA TRP A 167 4.73 -29.20 -6.19
C TRP A 167 3.89 -28.28 -5.30
N ILE A 168 3.71 -27.01 -5.69
CA ILE A 168 2.92 -26.05 -4.93
C ILE A 168 1.47 -26.51 -4.77
N TYR A 169 0.87 -27.06 -5.82
CA TYR A 169 -0.49 -27.57 -5.76
C TYR A 169 -0.62 -28.80 -4.85
N SER A 170 0.37 -29.71 -4.90
CA SER A 170 0.35 -30.97 -4.15
C SER A 170 0.71 -30.80 -2.68
N PHE A 171 1.48 -29.77 -2.33
CA PHE A 171 1.98 -29.57 -0.98
C PHE A 171 0.90 -28.98 -0.06
N PRO A 172 0.49 -29.69 1.02
CA PRO A 172 -0.63 -29.27 1.88
C PRO A 172 -0.41 -27.90 2.54
N GLU A 173 0.83 -27.59 2.90
CA GLU A 173 1.20 -26.31 3.52
C GLU A 173 0.99 -25.14 2.57
N SER A 174 1.35 -25.28 1.29
CA SER A 174 1.12 -24.27 0.27
C SER A 174 -0.37 -23.98 0.10
N ARG A 175 -1.20 -25.02 -0.02
CA ARG A 175 -2.66 -24.85 -0.13
C ARG A 175 -3.25 -24.13 1.09
N ARG A 176 -2.78 -24.48 2.28
CA ARG A 176 -3.20 -23.80 3.53
C ARG A 176 -2.75 -22.34 3.52
N ALA A 177 -1.52 -22.06 3.12
CA ALA A 177 -0.99 -20.70 3.03
C ALA A 177 -1.79 -19.85 2.05
N PHE A 178 -2.17 -20.39 0.89
CA PHE A 178 -3.07 -19.69 -0.05
C PHE A 178 -4.43 -19.42 0.58
N PHE A 179 -5.07 -20.43 1.16
CA PHE A 179 -6.37 -20.25 1.82
C PHE A 179 -6.32 -19.18 2.92
N ASN A 180 -5.30 -19.23 3.79
CA ASN A 180 -5.11 -18.23 4.83
C ASN A 180 -4.90 -16.83 4.26
N THR A 181 -4.03 -16.70 3.24
CA THR A 181 -3.74 -15.40 2.62
C THR A 181 -4.98 -14.76 2.03
N PHE A 182 -5.77 -15.52 1.26
CA PHE A 182 -6.97 -14.97 0.63
C PHE A 182 -8.09 -14.72 1.63
N SER A 183 -8.34 -15.62 2.56
CA SER A 183 -9.39 -15.43 3.57
C SER A 183 -9.09 -14.24 4.47
N ILE A 184 -7.86 -14.14 5.00
CA ILE A 184 -7.47 -13.00 5.84
C ILE A 184 -7.41 -11.71 5.02
N GLY A 185 -6.92 -11.75 3.78
CA GLY A 185 -6.91 -10.61 2.87
C GLY A 185 -8.32 -10.07 2.58
N LEU A 186 -9.27 -10.95 2.25
CA LEU A 186 -10.68 -10.61 2.04
C LEU A 186 -11.33 -10.03 3.31
N MET A 187 -11.09 -10.66 4.46
CA MET A 187 -11.62 -10.19 5.74
C MET A 187 -11.04 -8.81 6.07
N SER A 188 -9.72 -8.62 5.90
CA SER A 188 -9.05 -7.35 6.18
C SER A 188 -9.54 -6.23 5.25
N ALA A 189 -9.72 -6.51 3.96
CA ALA A 189 -10.25 -5.55 3.01
C ALA A 189 -11.69 -5.15 3.35
N THR A 190 -12.53 -6.11 3.70
CA THR A 190 -13.93 -5.86 4.02
C THR A 190 -14.08 -5.11 5.34
N CYS A 191 -13.44 -5.60 6.41
CA CYS A 191 -13.50 -4.96 7.72
C CYS A 191 -12.81 -3.58 7.71
N GLY A 192 -11.64 -3.49 7.05
CA GLY A 192 -10.85 -2.26 6.95
C GLY A 192 -11.58 -1.17 6.15
N ALA A 193 -12.15 -1.51 4.99
CA ALA A 193 -12.91 -0.55 4.17
C ALA A 193 -14.20 -0.11 4.89
N ALA A 194 -14.91 -1.02 5.54
CA ALA A 194 -16.10 -0.68 6.32
C ALA A 194 -15.75 0.23 7.51
N LEU A 195 -14.70 -0.10 8.27
CA LEU A 195 -14.22 0.72 9.37
C LEU A 195 -13.79 2.10 8.89
N ALA A 196 -12.98 2.17 7.83
CA ALA A 196 -12.52 3.42 7.25
C ALA A 196 -13.67 4.29 6.74
N LEU A 197 -14.70 3.69 6.11
CA LEU A 197 -15.89 4.41 5.66
C LEU A 197 -16.68 5.01 6.82
N VAL A 198 -16.90 4.24 7.89
CA VAL A 198 -17.59 4.72 9.09
C VAL A 198 -16.81 5.86 9.73
N VAL A 199 -15.50 5.65 9.96
CA VAL A 199 -14.62 6.66 10.59
C VAL A 199 -14.55 7.93 9.74
N ALA A 200 -14.35 7.80 8.42
CA ALA A 200 -14.29 8.93 7.52
C ALA A 200 -15.62 9.72 7.47
N SER A 201 -16.77 9.01 7.45
CA SER A 201 -18.09 9.66 7.45
C SER A 201 -18.35 10.45 8.74
N LEU A 202 -17.94 9.93 9.88
CA LEU A 202 -18.08 10.60 11.17
C LEU A 202 -17.12 11.79 11.31
N ALA A 203 -15.90 11.67 10.80
CA ALA A 203 -14.87 12.70 10.89
C ALA A 203 -15.09 13.85 9.88
N ALA A 204 -15.37 13.54 8.61
CA ALA A 204 -15.53 14.52 7.55
C ALA A 204 -16.69 15.49 7.80
N ARG A 205 -17.80 15.01 8.38
CA ARG A 205 -19.00 15.85 8.66
C ARG A 205 -18.93 16.59 9.98
N ARG A 206 -17.84 16.47 10.75
CA ARG A 206 -17.62 17.13 12.06
C ARG A 206 -18.85 17.11 12.98
N GLY A 207 -19.66 16.06 12.86
CA GLY A 207 -20.96 15.95 13.49
C GLY A 207 -20.96 15.71 14.99
N PHE A 208 -19.76 15.61 15.63
CA PHE A 208 -19.61 15.43 17.06
C PHE A 208 -18.24 15.92 17.56
N ALA A 209 -18.13 16.20 18.88
CA ALA A 209 -16.92 16.76 19.47
C ALA A 209 -15.67 15.86 19.32
N GLY A 210 -15.85 14.54 19.26
CA GLY A 210 -14.78 13.54 19.08
C GLY A 210 -14.26 13.35 17.65
N ALA A 211 -14.83 14.01 16.64
CA ALA A 211 -14.47 13.80 15.23
C ALA A 211 -12.97 13.97 14.95
N ARG A 212 -12.33 14.98 15.57
CA ARG A 212 -10.90 15.23 15.42
C ARG A 212 -10.05 14.12 16.05
N VAL A 213 -10.47 13.62 17.21
CA VAL A 213 -9.79 12.52 17.90
C VAL A 213 -9.89 11.25 17.08
N LEU A 214 -11.07 10.97 16.53
CA LEU A 214 -11.30 9.79 15.69
C LEU A 214 -10.43 9.82 14.42
N ALA A 215 -10.36 10.97 13.74
CA ALA A 215 -9.47 11.18 12.59
C ALA A 215 -7.98 10.99 12.97
N ALA A 216 -7.57 11.54 14.11
CA ALA A 216 -6.22 11.39 14.61
C ALA A 216 -5.88 9.92 14.93
N LEU A 217 -6.80 9.19 15.57
CA LEU A 217 -6.64 7.76 15.84
C LEU A 217 -6.57 6.94 14.55
N ALA A 218 -7.42 7.22 13.56
CA ALA A 218 -7.40 6.52 12.28
C ALA A 218 -6.10 6.74 11.50
N THR A 219 -5.48 7.91 11.64
CA THR A 219 -4.23 8.25 10.93
C THR A 219 -2.97 7.92 11.71
N SER A 220 -3.05 7.71 13.04
CA SER A 220 -1.89 7.49 13.90
C SER A 220 -1.05 6.26 13.53
N PRO A 221 -1.61 5.12 13.03
CA PRO A 221 -0.81 3.94 12.72
C PRO A 221 0.19 4.16 11.59
N VAL A 222 0.04 5.21 10.77
CA VAL A 222 1.04 5.55 9.74
C VAL A 222 2.45 5.78 10.31
N ALA A 223 2.52 6.17 11.58
CA ALA A 223 3.78 6.39 12.29
C ALA A 223 4.47 5.09 12.75
N ILE A 224 3.76 3.96 12.71
CA ILE A 224 4.24 2.70 13.28
C ILE A 224 4.72 1.78 12.16
N PRO A 225 6.03 1.50 12.04
CA PRO A 225 6.54 0.51 11.11
C PRO A 225 5.89 -0.87 11.33
N GLY A 226 5.60 -1.61 10.24
CA GLY A 226 4.90 -2.90 10.33
C GLY A 226 5.58 -3.89 11.28
N ILE A 227 6.92 -3.97 11.27
CA ILE A 227 7.66 -4.85 12.17
C ILE A 227 7.50 -4.43 13.65
N VAL A 228 7.47 -3.12 13.94
CA VAL A 228 7.26 -2.58 15.30
C VAL A 228 5.85 -2.88 15.77
N LEU A 229 4.86 -2.71 14.87
CA LEU A 229 3.48 -3.11 15.16
C LEU A 229 3.38 -4.61 15.46
N GLY A 230 4.05 -5.45 14.66
CA GLY A 230 4.11 -6.90 14.89
C GLY A 230 4.65 -7.26 16.27
N VAL A 231 5.77 -6.63 16.69
CA VAL A 231 6.33 -6.80 18.05
C VAL A 231 5.33 -6.37 19.11
N GLY A 232 4.72 -5.20 18.94
CA GLY A 232 3.73 -4.66 19.89
C GLY A 232 2.52 -5.58 20.06
N LEU A 233 1.95 -6.06 18.95
CA LEU A 233 0.82 -6.99 18.97
C LEU A 233 1.22 -8.35 19.56
N PHE A 234 2.39 -8.87 19.24
CA PHE A 234 2.91 -10.09 19.84
C PHE A 234 2.98 -9.97 21.36
N LEU A 235 3.61 -8.93 21.89
CA LEU A 235 3.74 -8.73 23.34
C LEU A 235 2.40 -8.52 24.04
N SER A 236 1.45 -7.85 23.37
CA SER A 236 0.13 -7.53 23.95
C SER A 236 -0.82 -8.72 23.96
N TYR A 237 -0.73 -9.61 22.97
CA TYR A 237 -1.75 -10.64 22.73
C TYR A 237 -1.22 -12.09 22.84
N THR A 238 -0.05 -12.30 23.44
CA THR A 238 0.45 -13.63 23.80
C THR A 238 0.03 -14.09 25.19
N ARG A 239 -0.53 -13.19 26.02
CA ARG A 239 -0.88 -13.44 27.41
C ARG A 239 -2.32 -13.04 27.71
N PRO A 240 -2.97 -13.67 28.77
CA PRO A 240 -4.27 -13.23 29.25
C PRO A 240 -4.30 -11.73 29.57
N PRO A 241 -5.47 -11.04 29.48
CA PRO A 241 -6.81 -11.62 29.36
C PRO A 241 -7.23 -12.00 27.93
N LEU A 242 -6.61 -11.47 26.88
CA LEU A 242 -6.98 -11.70 25.51
C LEU A 242 -5.80 -12.28 24.72
N VAL A 243 -5.85 -13.59 24.46
CA VAL A 243 -4.82 -14.30 23.69
C VAL A 243 -5.27 -14.45 22.25
N LEU A 244 -4.68 -13.66 21.35
CA LEU A 244 -4.95 -13.72 19.90
C LEU A 244 -3.78 -14.34 19.12
N TYR A 245 -2.59 -14.44 19.71
CA TYR A 245 -1.42 -15.01 19.06
C TYR A 245 -1.68 -16.45 18.61
N GLY A 246 -1.25 -16.78 17.40
CA GLY A 246 -1.51 -18.09 16.79
C GLY A 246 -2.88 -18.24 16.14
N THR A 247 -3.71 -17.20 16.16
CA THR A 247 -5.02 -17.17 15.49
C THR A 247 -5.04 -16.24 14.28
N PRO A 248 -5.95 -16.41 13.32
CA PRO A 248 -6.11 -15.47 12.19
C PRO A 248 -6.50 -14.04 12.63
N TRP A 249 -7.08 -13.88 13.82
CA TRP A 249 -7.59 -12.61 14.32
C TRP A 249 -6.49 -11.59 14.59
N ILE A 250 -5.30 -12.03 15.05
CA ILE A 250 -4.18 -11.11 15.26
C ILE A 250 -3.65 -10.56 13.93
N LEU A 251 -3.66 -11.37 12.86
CA LEU A 251 -3.28 -10.95 11.51
C LEU A 251 -4.32 -9.97 10.94
N LEU A 252 -5.61 -10.26 11.11
CA LEU A 252 -6.69 -9.35 10.74
C LEU A 252 -6.51 -7.98 11.42
N LEU A 253 -6.28 -7.99 12.74
CA LEU A 253 -6.06 -6.76 13.52
C LEU A 253 -4.83 -5.99 13.00
N ALA A 254 -3.74 -6.68 12.74
CA ALA A 254 -2.51 -6.07 12.21
C ALA A 254 -2.76 -5.41 10.84
N PHE A 255 -3.38 -6.13 9.90
CA PHE A 255 -3.58 -5.65 8.54
C PHE A 255 -4.57 -4.49 8.47
N VAL A 256 -5.69 -4.59 9.22
CA VAL A 256 -6.63 -3.46 9.33
C VAL A 256 -5.93 -2.25 9.93
N THR A 257 -5.09 -2.41 10.95
CA THR A 257 -4.37 -1.31 11.59
C THR A 257 -3.36 -0.65 10.62
N ILE A 258 -2.60 -1.45 9.86
CA ILE A 258 -1.60 -0.94 8.90
C ILE A 258 -2.26 -0.15 7.77
N GLU A 259 -3.35 -0.67 7.23
CA GLU A 259 -3.99 -0.10 6.04
C GLU A 259 -5.00 1.02 6.36
N LEU A 260 -5.47 1.11 7.61
CA LEU A 260 -6.48 2.08 8.03
C LEU A 260 -6.14 3.54 7.71
N PRO A 261 -4.89 4.04 7.91
CA PRO A 261 -4.57 5.44 7.62
C PRO A 261 -4.79 5.82 6.15
N ALA A 262 -4.32 5.00 5.23
CA ALA A 262 -4.48 5.24 3.80
C ALA A 262 -5.93 5.07 3.35
N ALA A 263 -6.61 4.05 3.85
CA ALA A 263 -8.03 3.81 3.59
C ALA A 263 -8.90 4.98 4.07
N TYR A 264 -8.65 5.47 5.28
CA TYR A 264 -9.33 6.63 5.84
C TYR A 264 -9.14 7.87 4.96
N GLN A 265 -7.89 8.21 4.58
CA GLN A 265 -7.60 9.37 3.76
C GLN A 265 -8.26 9.31 2.37
N GLN A 266 -8.26 8.13 1.73
CA GLN A 266 -8.92 7.94 0.44
C GLN A 266 -10.44 8.17 0.53
N LEU A 267 -11.09 7.61 1.55
CA LEU A 267 -12.53 7.74 1.73
C LEU A 267 -12.93 9.13 2.25
N GLU A 268 -12.12 9.75 3.11
CA GLU A 268 -12.33 11.14 3.54
C GLU A 268 -12.28 12.09 2.33
N ALA A 269 -11.29 11.95 1.45
CA ALA A 269 -11.20 12.76 0.23
C ALA A 269 -12.42 12.57 -0.69
N ALA A 270 -12.89 11.32 -0.84
CA ALA A 270 -14.10 11.03 -1.60
C ALA A 270 -15.36 11.64 -0.97
N LEU A 271 -15.49 11.57 0.35
CA LEU A 271 -16.63 12.17 1.07
C LEU A 271 -16.64 13.70 0.99
N LEU A 272 -15.48 14.33 1.07
CA LEU A 272 -15.35 15.80 0.94
C LEU A 272 -15.68 16.30 -0.47
N SER A 273 -15.63 15.44 -1.49
CA SER A 273 -16.06 15.79 -2.84
C SER A 273 -17.59 15.80 -3.04
N LEU A 274 -18.34 15.19 -2.10
CA LEU A 274 -19.81 15.20 -2.14
C LEU A 274 -20.39 16.45 -1.47
N HIS A 275 -21.40 17.05 -2.12
CA HIS A 275 -22.17 18.15 -1.54
C HIS A 275 -22.94 17.69 -0.28
N PRO A 276 -22.80 18.38 0.86
CA PRO A 276 -23.49 18.00 2.11
C PRO A 276 -25.01 17.98 2.00
N GLU A 277 -25.56 18.80 1.12
CA GLU A 277 -27.03 18.97 0.88
C GLU A 277 -27.72 17.65 0.53
N LEU A 278 -27.02 16.72 -0.13
CA LEU A 278 -27.58 15.40 -0.47
C LEU A 278 -27.91 14.57 0.79
N GLU A 279 -27.06 14.67 1.80
CA GLU A 279 -27.27 13.98 3.07
C GLU A 279 -28.33 14.71 3.92
N GLU A 280 -28.35 16.05 3.88
CA GLU A 280 -29.32 16.87 4.60
C GLU A 280 -30.73 16.67 4.05
N ALA A 281 -30.92 16.66 2.74
CA ALA A 281 -32.21 16.37 2.10
C ALA A 281 -32.76 15.01 2.57
N SER A 282 -31.91 13.96 2.62
CA SER A 282 -32.34 12.65 3.11
C SER A 282 -32.77 12.65 4.58
N ARG A 283 -32.13 13.47 5.42
CA ARG A 283 -32.48 13.59 6.83
C ARG A 283 -33.82 14.32 7.04
N ILE A 284 -34.14 15.27 6.18
CA ILE A 284 -35.45 15.96 6.18
C ILE A 284 -36.57 14.92 5.97
N PHE A 285 -36.35 13.89 5.14
CA PHE A 285 -37.27 12.76 4.93
C PHE A 285 -37.19 11.68 6.01
N GLY A 286 -36.55 11.96 7.16
CA GLY A 286 -36.52 11.07 8.34
C GLY A 286 -35.48 9.95 8.30
N ALA A 287 -34.51 9.99 7.37
CA ALA A 287 -33.43 9.00 7.36
C ALA A 287 -32.44 9.21 8.52
N ASN A 288 -32.15 8.14 9.26
CA ASN A 288 -31.10 8.17 10.27
C ASN A 288 -29.69 8.14 9.62
N ARG A 289 -28.63 8.44 10.40
CA ARG A 289 -27.25 8.52 9.90
C ARG A 289 -26.77 7.26 9.18
N LEU A 290 -27.10 6.10 9.70
CA LEU A 290 -26.71 4.81 9.10
C LEU A 290 -27.41 4.60 7.75
N LYS A 291 -28.72 4.95 7.67
CA LYS A 291 -29.50 4.84 6.43
C LYS A 291 -28.95 5.79 5.35
N VAL A 292 -28.61 7.02 5.74
CA VAL A 292 -27.94 7.99 4.82
C VAL A 292 -26.60 7.42 4.34
N LEU A 293 -25.76 6.90 5.24
CA LEU A 293 -24.47 6.34 4.89
C LEU A 293 -24.60 5.17 3.89
N VAL A 294 -25.48 4.21 4.18
CA VAL A 294 -25.57 2.97 3.38
C VAL A 294 -26.34 3.18 2.09
N GLN A 295 -27.43 4.00 2.09
CA GLN A 295 -28.33 4.12 0.94
C GLN A 295 -27.98 5.29 0.01
N ILE A 296 -27.23 6.29 0.49
CA ILE A 296 -26.91 7.50 -0.29
C ILE A 296 -25.42 7.68 -0.42
N THR A 297 -24.72 7.88 0.69
CA THR A 297 -23.29 8.24 0.68
C THR A 297 -22.42 7.15 0.09
N ALA A 298 -22.52 5.91 0.60
CA ALA A 298 -21.68 4.79 0.12
C ALA A 298 -21.93 4.44 -1.35
N PRO A 299 -23.17 4.41 -1.89
CA PRO A 299 -23.40 4.21 -3.32
C PRO A 299 -22.84 5.35 -4.19
N LEU A 300 -22.91 6.61 -3.73
CA LEU A 300 -22.36 7.75 -4.49
C LEU A 300 -20.83 7.72 -4.60
N ILE A 301 -20.14 7.19 -3.57
CA ILE A 301 -18.67 7.00 -3.58
C ILE A 301 -18.26 5.55 -3.79
N ALA A 302 -19.14 4.73 -4.36
CA ALA A 302 -18.90 3.28 -4.50
C ALA A 302 -17.57 2.98 -5.20
N THR A 303 -17.20 3.77 -6.20
CA THR A 303 -15.90 3.68 -6.89
C THR A 303 -14.73 3.80 -5.91
N SER A 304 -14.77 4.80 -5.03
CA SER A 304 -13.73 5.02 -4.03
C SER A 304 -13.71 3.93 -2.97
N VAL A 305 -14.89 3.44 -2.55
CA VAL A 305 -15.01 2.33 -1.58
C VAL A 305 -14.38 1.06 -2.16
N VAL A 306 -14.69 0.70 -3.41
CA VAL A 306 -14.12 -0.48 -4.08
C VAL A 306 -12.62 -0.31 -4.31
N ALA A 307 -12.17 0.87 -4.73
CA ALA A 307 -10.75 1.15 -4.89
C ALA A 307 -9.99 1.01 -3.56
N THR A 308 -10.55 1.52 -2.46
CA THR A 308 -9.99 1.38 -1.11
C THR A 308 -9.99 -0.08 -0.66
N TRP A 309 -11.06 -0.82 -0.92
CA TRP A 309 -11.12 -2.25 -0.65
C TRP A 309 -10.02 -3.02 -1.38
N CYS A 310 -9.83 -2.78 -2.69
CA CYS A 310 -8.74 -3.37 -3.47
C CYS A 310 -7.37 -2.98 -2.91
N PHE A 311 -7.19 -1.73 -2.51
CA PHE A 311 -5.94 -1.25 -1.92
C PHE A 311 -5.59 -2.02 -0.64
N ILE A 312 -6.55 -2.17 0.30
CA ILE A 312 -6.36 -2.93 1.53
C ILE A 312 -6.08 -4.41 1.22
N PHE A 313 -6.83 -5.00 0.28
CA PHE A 313 -6.64 -6.40 -0.11
C PHE A 313 -5.23 -6.65 -0.62
N ILE A 314 -4.75 -5.81 -1.55
CA ILE A 314 -3.40 -5.92 -2.12
C ILE A 314 -2.33 -5.70 -1.04
N GLY A 315 -2.53 -4.73 -0.14
CA GLY A 315 -1.64 -4.49 0.99
C GLY A 315 -1.54 -5.70 1.91
N ALA A 316 -2.67 -6.26 2.31
CA ALA A 316 -2.75 -7.39 3.24
C ALA A 316 -2.11 -8.68 2.69
N ILE A 317 -2.35 -9.03 1.41
CA ILE A 317 -1.80 -10.29 0.85
C ILE A 317 -0.28 -10.27 0.64
N ARG A 318 0.33 -9.10 0.56
CA ARG A 318 1.79 -8.94 0.39
C ARG A 318 2.52 -8.55 1.68
N GLU A 319 1.77 -8.31 2.78
CA GLU A 319 2.39 -7.86 4.03
C GLU A 319 3.26 -8.98 4.62
N LEU A 320 4.52 -8.64 4.84
CA LEU A 320 5.52 -9.55 5.41
C LEU A 320 6.02 -9.06 6.77
N SER A 321 6.14 -7.73 6.96
CA SER A 321 6.84 -7.16 8.11
C SER A 321 6.17 -7.47 9.45
N ALA A 322 4.87 -7.26 9.57
CA ALA A 322 4.11 -7.63 10.76
C ALA A 322 3.82 -9.13 10.78
N THR A 323 3.56 -9.72 9.61
CA THR A 323 3.19 -11.12 9.46
C THR A 323 4.25 -12.05 10.03
N ILE A 324 5.54 -11.78 9.77
CA ILE A 324 6.64 -12.65 10.20
C ILE A 324 6.75 -12.75 11.72
N MET A 325 6.23 -11.75 12.47
CA MET A 325 6.18 -11.74 13.93
C MET A 325 4.97 -12.48 14.51
N LEU A 326 3.87 -12.55 13.74
CA LEU A 326 2.56 -12.93 14.24
C LEU A 326 2.08 -14.30 13.76
N THR A 327 2.72 -14.86 12.74
CA THR A 327 2.34 -16.16 12.18
C THR A 327 2.87 -17.34 12.97
N THR A 328 2.12 -18.41 12.91
CA THR A 328 2.50 -19.76 13.38
C THR A 328 2.32 -20.75 12.25
N ALA A 329 2.70 -22.02 12.45
CA ALA A 329 2.57 -23.08 11.45
C ALA A 329 1.12 -23.19 10.88
N ASN A 330 0.10 -22.93 11.69
CA ASN A 330 -1.32 -23.00 11.28
C ASN A 330 -1.83 -21.76 10.57
N THR A 331 -1.24 -20.60 10.84
CA THR A 331 -1.65 -19.30 10.29
C THR A 331 -0.67 -18.77 9.24
N LYS A 332 0.23 -19.63 8.72
CA LYS A 332 1.21 -19.27 7.71
C LYS A 332 0.54 -18.70 6.47
N LEU A 333 1.09 -17.60 5.94
CA LEU A 333 0.67 -16.94 4.71
C LEU A 333 1.65 -17.19 3.58
N VAL A 334 1.25 -16.91 2.35
CA VAL A 334 2.10 -17.06 1.17
C VAL A 334 3.34 -16.17 1.26
N SER A 335 3.25 -14.97 1.83
CA SER A 335 4.40 -14.08 2.05
C SER A 335 5.48 -14.72 2.94
N ILE A 336 5.06 -15.46 3.98
CA ILE A 336 5.99 -16.22 4.84
C ILE A 336 6.54 -17.44 4.12
N LEU A 337 5.71 -18.15 3.36
CA LEU A 337 6.17 -19.29 2.58
C LEU A 337 7.25 -18.89 1.56
N ILE A 338 7.09 -17.74 0.90
CA ILE A 338 8.11 -17.17 0.02
C ILE A 338 9.40 -16.87 0.79
N TYR A 339 9.30 -16.33 2.01
CA TYR A 339 10.46 -16.06 2.85
C TYR A 339 11.19 -17.34 3.25
N ASP A 340 10.47 -18.37 3.71
CA ASP A 340 11.04 -19.66 4.11
C ASP A 340 11.74 -20.38 2.92
N LEU A 341 11.12 -20.33 1.74
CA LEU A 341 11.70 -20.88 0.52
C LEU A 341 12.93 -20.10 0.06
N ASN A 342 13.00 -18.80 0.34
CA ASN A 342 14.19 -18.00 0.06
C ASN A 342 15.37 -18.43 0.94
N GLU A 343 15.14 -18.76 2.21
CA GLU A 343 16.19 -19.31 3.09
C GLU A 343 16.70 -20.68 2.60
N SER A 344 15.84 -21.48 1.98
CA SER A 344 16.24 -22.77 1.37
C SER A 344 16.82 -22.62 -0.04
N GLY A 345 16.79 -21.43 -0.65
CA GLY A 345 17.35 -21.14 -1.97
C GLY A 345 16.50 -21.64 -3.16
N ASP A 346 15.25 -22.01 -2.94
CA ASP A 346 14.36 -22.54 -4.00
C ASP A 346 13.67 -21.44 -4.79
N LEU A 347 14.43 -20.81 -5.68
CA LEU A 347 13.95 -19.71 -6.51
C LEU A 347 12.82 -20.11 -7.50
N GLY A 348 12.76 -21.39 -7.89
CA GLY A 348 11.70 -21.89 -8.77
C GLY A 348 10.34 -21.84 -8.11
N LEU A 349 10.23 -22.34 -6.89
CA LEU A 349 8.99 -22.33 -6.10
C LEU A 349 8.59 -20.91 -5.70
N ILE A 350 9.55 -20.08 -5.28
CA ILE A 350 9.30 -18.64 -4.99
C ILE A 350 8.69 -17.95 -6.21
N SER A 351 9.24 -18.22 -7.40
CA SER A 351 8.78 -17.59 -8.63
C SER A 351 7.33 -17.96 -8.97
N VAL A 352 6.93 -19.22 -8.76
CA VAL A 352 5.54 -19.64 -8.96
C VAL A 352 4.61 -18.96 -7.94
N LEU A 353 4.99 -18.93 -6.66
CA LEU A 353 4.19 -18.27 -5.62
C LEU A 353 3.99 -16.77 -5.93
N GLY A 354 5.07 -16.09 -6.33
CA GLY A 354 5.03 -14.68 -6.73
C GLY A 354 4.13 -14.45 -7.96
N LEU A 355 4.23 -15.30 -8.99
CA LEU A 355 3.39 -15.20 -10.18
C LEU A 355 1.91 -15.48 -9.88
N VAL A 356 1.61 -16.46 -9.03
CA VAL A 356 0.22 -16.74 -8.63
C VAL A 356 -0.37 -15.56 -7.86
N LEU A 357 0.37 -14.99 -6.90
CA LEU A 357 -0.08 -13.78 -6.20
C LEU A 357 -0.31 -12.61 -7.15
N LEU A 358 0.57 -12.43 -8.14
CA LEU A 358 0.43 -11.40 -9.17
C LEU A 358 -0.85 -11.60 -10.00
N VAL A 359 -1.08 -12.81 -10.51
CA VAL A 359 -2.27 -13.15 -11.31
C VAL A 359 -3.54 -12.92 -10.52
N VAL A 360 -3.57 -13.37 -9.26
CA VAL A 360 -4.76 -13.17 -8.41
C VAL A 360 -4.97 -11.68 -8.12
N THR A 361 -3.91 -10.93 -7.84
CA THR A 361 -4.01 -9.48 -7.65
C THR A 361 -4.62 -8.80 -8.87
N PHE A 362 -4.13 -9.11 -10.08
CA PHE A 362 -4.70 -8.58 -11.31
C PHE A 362 -6.14 -9.04 -11.54
N ALA A 363 -6.48 -10.29 -11.21
CA ALA A 363 -7.84 -10.80 -11.34
C ALA A 363 -8.80 -10.05 -10.41
N VAL A 364 -8.43 -9.86 -9.13
CA VAL A 364 -9.25 -9.13 -8.15
C VAL A 364 -9.46 -7.69 -8.57
N VAL A 365 -8.40 -6.98 -8.97
CA VAL A 365 -8.49 -5.59 -9.44
C VAL A 365 -9.30 -5.51 -10.73
N GLY A 366 -9.09 -6.44 -11.66
CA GLY A 366 -9.83 -6.50 -12.92
C GLY A 366 -11.33 -6.76 -12.72
N LEU A 367 -11.69 -7.63 -11.77
CA LEU A 367 -13.09 -7.89 -11.38
C LEU A 367 -13.71 -6.68 -10.69
N ALA A 368 -12.99 -6.07 -9.77
CA ALA A 368 -13.42 -4.86 -9.07
C ALA A 368 -13.73 -3.73 -10.08
N ASN A 369 -12.89 -3.53 -11.07
CA ASN A 369 -13.09 -2.53 -12.13
C ASN A 369 -14.27 -2.83 -13.08
N ARG A 370 -14.83 -4.04 -13.03
CA ARG A 370 -16.04 -4.41 -13.82
C ARG A 370 -17.35 -4.11 -13.10
N VAL A 371 -17.31 -3.71 -11.83
CA VAL A 371 -18.51 -3.33 -11.07
C VAL A 371 -19.18 -2.12 -11.75
N PRO A 372 -20.49 -2.20 -12.11
CA PRO A 372 -21.14 -1.22 -13.00
C PRO A 372 -21.13 0.24 -12.54
N GLY A 373 -20.91 0.54 -11.27
CA GLY A 373 -20.78 1.92 -10.75
C GLY A 373 -19.43 2.59 -11.08
N LEU A 374 -18.39 1.81 -11.44
CA LEU A 374 -17.03 2.32 -11.65
C LEU A 374 -16.80 2.91 -13.06
N ARG A 375 -17.63 2.56 -14.04
CA ARG A 375 -17.49 3.00 -15.44
C ARG A 375 -17.96 4.42 -15.73
N GLN A 376 -18.70 5.08 -14.83
CA GLN A 376 -19.28 6.40 -15.09
C GLN A 376 -18.38 7.59 -14.75
N GLY A 377 -17.22 7.39 -14.11
CA GLY A 377 -16.29 8.46 -13.72
C GLY A 377 -15.29 8.92 -14.81
N GLY A 378 -15.19 8.23 -15.95
CA GLY A 378 -14.15 8.48 -16.96
C GLY A 378 -14.61 9.09 -18.30
N GLY A 379 -15.87 9.42 -18.45
CA GLY A 379 -16.41 9.90 -19.73
C GLY A 379 -17.29 11.13 -19.62
N VAL A 380 -16.70 12.31 -19.49
CA VAL A 380 -17.38 13.52 -19.95
C VAL A 380 -17.56 13.39 -21.46
N ARG A 381 -18.73 12.93 -21.91
CA ARG A 381 -19.08 13.02 -23.34
C ARG A 381 -19.01 14.49 -23.72
N PRO A 382 -18.23 14.88 -24.75
CA PRO A 382 -18.30 16.25 -25.25
C PRO A 382 -19.74 16.47 -25.74
N VAL A 383 -20.42 17.42 -25.13
CA VAL A 383 -21.69 17.94 -25.67
C VAL A 383 -21.32 18.54 -27.00
N ARG A 384 -21.73 17.89 -28.11
CA ARG A 384 -21.71 18.50 -29.45
C ARG A 384 -22.80 19.55 -29.46
N TYR A 385 -22.41 20.80 -29.55
CA TYR A 385 -23.25 21.89 -30.02
C TYR A 385 -23.20 21.96 -31.53
#